data_df63da7737887d02d76de409e7218363
#
_entry.id   df63da7737887d02d76de409e7218363
#
_cell.length_a   1.000
_cell.length_b   1.000
_cell.length_c   1.000
_cell.angle_alpha   90.00
_cell.angle_beta   90.00
_cell.angle_gamma   90.00
#
_symmetry.space_group_name_H-M   'P 1'
#
loop_
_entity.id
_entity.type
_entity.pdbx_description
1 polymer ?
#
loop_
_entity_poly.entity_id
_entity_poly.type
_entity_poly.pdbx_seq_one_letter_code
_entity_poly.pdbx_strand_id
1 'polypeptide(L)'
;VDGVIVKAIFRELERVVAPLAATALSLEEVERNVGFNGEFSERLRALLKYPGVFGESILTTVFDEAYFGSDTINQVRGRGPFFNFEGNLKHEKPIVVRETLEVLKALGLGMGMSTGRGSWETWRTLAELSGYFNRDACIFISDIVNREPGLKQDVEKPSPWSLRLAADKLSPVGNVVYVGNSAEDFVMWRRAREADPRMLFIGIYGHSEEMADFFIENGVDAAIPTVNQLPKVFELVKA
;
A
#
# COMPACT_ATOMS: atom_id res chain seq x y z
N VAL A 1 -33.89 5.84 -1.51
CA VAL A 1 -33.02 6.32 -2.61
C VAL A 1 -33.01 5.22 -3.65
N ASP A 2 -33.48 5.54 -4.84
CA ASP A 2 -33.75 4.61 -5.91
C ASP A 2 -32.43 3.91 -6.34
N GLY A 3 -32.38 2.58 -6.24
CA GLY A 3 -31.16 1.83 -6.59
C GLY A 3 -30.70 1.99 -8.03
N VAL A 4 -31.56 2.59 -8.89
CA VAL A 4 -31.24 2.97 -10.27
C VAL A 4 -30.33 4.20 -10.29
N ILE A 5 -30.58 5.19 -9.43
CA ILE A 5 -29.75 6.42 -9.34
C ILE A 5 -28.36 6.07 -8.82
N VAL A 6 -28.27 5.23 -7.79
CA VAL A 6 -26.98 4.77 -7.24
C VAL A 6 -26.17 4.02 -8.29
N LYS A 7 -26.78 3.10 -9.06
CA LYS A 7 -26.10 2.38 -10.14
C LYS A 7 -25.65 3.30 -11.26
N ALA A 8 -26.41 4.33 -11.60
CA ALA A 8 -26.03 5.29 -12.64
C ALA A 8 -24.84 6.15 -12.18
N ILE A 9 -24.85 6.61 -10.94
CA ILE A 9 -23.72 7.34 -10.34
C ILE A 9 -22.45 6.48 -10.31
N PHE A 10 -22.55 5.22 -9.89
CA PHE A 10 -21.39 4.32 -9.88
C PHE A 10 -20.83 4.04 -11.28
N ARG A 11 -21.67 3.87 -12.30
CA ARG A 11 -21.22 3.69 -13.70
C ARG A 11 -20.50 4.93 -14.24
N GLU A 12 -21.00 6.12 -13.95
CA GLU A 12 -20.31 7.35 -14.34
C GLU A 12 -19.00 7.55 -13.57
N LEU A 13 -18.99 7.24 -12.27
CA LEU A 13 -17.76 7.25 -11.50
C LEU A 13 -16.74 6.25 -12.02
N GLU A 14 -17.13 5.01 -12.34
CA GLU A 14 -16.22 4.04 -12.96
C GLU A 14 -15.65 4.55 -14.30
N ARG A 15 -16.48 5.15 -15.14
CA ARG A 15 -16.03 5.68 -16.44
C ARG A 15 -15.02 6.82 -16.31
N VAL A 16 -15.19 7.67 -15.29
CA VAL A 16 -14.36 8.84 -15.07
C VAL A 16 -13.17 8.53 -14.16
N VAL A 17 -13.33 7.68 -13.16
CA VAL A 17 -12.31 7.40 -12.14
C VAL A 17 -11.32 6.33 -12.61
N ALA A 18 -11.74 5.36 -13.45
CA ALA A 18 -10.83 4.32 -13.92
C ALA A 18 -9.59 4.86 -14.67
N PRO A 19 -9.70 5.85 -15.57
CA PRO A 19 -8.53 6.48 -16.17
C PRO A 19 -7.74 7.37 -15.21
N LEU A 20 -8.40 7.94 -14.18
CA LEU A 20 -7.80 8.86 -13.21
C LEU A 20 -7.19 8.14 -12.02
N ALA A 21 -7.65 6.93 -11.68
CA ALA A 21 -7.09 6.10 -10.61
C ALA A 21 -5.62 5.74 -10.86
N ALA A 22 -5.20 5.65 -12.13
CA ALA A 22 -3.81 5.45 -12.49
C ALA A 22 -2.89 6.63 -12.13
N THR A 23 -3.46 7.82 -11.92
CA THR A 23 -2.71 9.06 -11.62
C THR A 23 -2.76 9.48 -10.16
N ALA A 24 -3.36 8.66 -9.27
CA ALA A 24 -3.51 8.93 -7.83
C ALA A 24 -4.11 10.31 -7.51
N LEU A 25 -5.03 10.79 -8.35
CA LEU A 25 -5.67 12.09 -8.16
C LEU A 25 -6.60 12.08 -6.94
N SER A 26 -6.60 13.18 -6.19
CA SER A 26 -7.56 13.40 -5.11
C SER A 26 -8.99 13.57 -5.67
N LEU A 27 -10.01 13.35 -4.85
CA LEU A 27 -11.40 13.55 -5.26
C LEU A 27 -11.64 14.99 -5.77
N GLU A 28 -10.95 15.97 -5.20
CA GLU A 28 -11.01 17.38 -5.59
C GLU A 28 -10.39 17.62 -6.99
N GLU A 29 -9.34 16.88 -7.34
CA GLU A 29 -8.75 16.95 -8.66
C GLU A 29 -9.66 16.30 -9.70
N VAL A 30 -10.27 15.17 -9.35
CA VAL A 30 -11.30 14.54 -10.20
C VAL A 30 -12.44 15.49 -10.47
N GLU A 31 -12.98 16.17 -9.44
CA GLU A 31 -14.05 17.15 -9.60
C GLU A 31 -13.67 18.31 -10.51
N ARG A 32 -12.48 18.88 -10.32
CA ARG A 32 -11.99 19.96 -11.20
C ARG A 32 -11.91 19.54 -12.65
N ASN A 33 -11.46 18.31 -12.89
CA ASN A 33 -11.27 17.78 -14.26
C ASN A 33 -12.60 17.47 -14.96
N VAL A 34 -13.66 17.12 -14.21
CA VAL A 34 -15.00 16.87 -14.79
C VAL A 34 -15.93 18.10 -14.72
N GLY A 35 -15.44 19.23 -14.23
CA GLY A 35 -16.19 20.49 -14.22
C GLY A 35 -17.27 20.59 -13.14
N PHE A 36 -17.20 19.76 -12.09
CA PHE A 36 -18.05 19.91 -10.91
C PHE A 36 -17.49 20.99 -9.98
N ASN A 37 -18.39 21.71 -9.29
CA ASN A 37 -18.02 22.58 -8.19
C ASN A 37 -17.94 21.76 -6.90
N GLY A 38 -17.09 22.14 -5.95
CA GLY A 38 -16.85 21.41 -4.69
C GLY A 38 -18.08 21.05 -3.86
N GLU A 39 -19.24 21.62 -4.16
CA GLU A 39 -20.51 21.36 -3.49
C GLU A 39 -21.00 19.91 -3.69
N PHE A 40 -20.72 19.29 -4.85
CA PHE A 40 -21.10 17.90 -5.10
C PHE A 40 -20.25 16.93 -4.28
N SER A 41 -18.94 17.14 -4.22
CA SER A 41 -18.03 16.32 -3.39
C SER A 41 -18.37 16.42 -1.91
N GLU A 42 -18.66 17.61 -1.41
CA GLU A 42 -19.08 17.79 -0.02
C GLU A 42 -20.35 17.01 0.30
N ARG A 43 -21.37 17.10 -0.55
CA ARG A 43 -22.61 16.32 -0.39
C ARG A 43 -22.39 14.82 -0.50
N LEU A 44 -21.54 14.39 -1.43
CA LEU A 44 -21.22 12.97 -1.59
C LEU A 44 -20.43 12.44 -0.38
N ARG A 45 -19.46 13.18 0.12
CA ARG A 45 -18.71 12.85 1.34
C ARG A 45 -19.64 12.76 2.55
N ALA A 46 -20.52 13.72 2.71
CA ALA A 46 -21.50 13.73 3.80
C ALA A 46 -22.45 12.52 3.73
N LEU A 47 -22.92 12.16 2.52
CA LEU A 47 -23.78 11.00 2.29
C LEU A 47 -23.05 9.68 2.57
N LEU A 48 -21.82 9.54 2.07
CA LEU A 48 -21.02 8.34 2.20
C LEU A 48 -20.27 8.27 3.54
N LYS A 49 -20.27 9.37 4.29
CA LYS A 49 -19.44 9.55 5.50
C LYS A 49 -17.98 9.18 5.27
N TYR A 50 -17.44 9.64 4.14
CA TYR A 50 -16.07 9.37 3.73
C TYR A 50 -15.20 10.63 3.82
N PRO A 51 -13.93 10.53 4.30
CA PRO A 51 -13.34 9.36 4.94
C PRO A 51 -13.94 9.05 6.31
N GLY A 52 -14.00 7.78 6.67
CA GLY A 52 -14.57 7.35 7.95
C GLY A 52 -14.21 5.90 8.29
N VAL A 53 -14.72 5.44 9.42
CA VAL A 53 -14.41 4.12 9.94
C VAL A 53 -15.44 3.06 9.51
N PHE A 54 -15.06 1.80 9.60
CA PHE A 54 -15.93 0.66 9.37
C PHE A 54 -17.23 0.74 10.21
N GLY A 55 -18.35 0.51 9.56
CA GLY A 55 -19.69 0.57 10.17
C GLY A 55 -20.28 1.98 10.31
N GLU A 56 -19.53 3.03 9.95
CA GLU A 56 -20.02 4.43 9.89
C GLU A 56 -19.94 4.96 8.47
N SER A 57 -18.82 4.77 7.80
CA SER A 57 -18.66 5.12 6.39
C SER A 57 -19.16 3.97 5.51
N ILE A 58 -20.08 4.27 4.59
CA ILE A 58 -20.60 3.28 3.64
C ILE A 58 -19.46 2.74 2.77
N LEU A 59 -18.60 3.61 2.22
CA LEU A 59 -17.50 3.18 1.35
C LEU A 59 -16.50 2.32 2.09
N THR A 60 -16.06 2.74 3.27
CA THR A 60 -15.11 1.97 4.07
C THR A 60 -15.71 0.61 4.47
N THR A 61 -16.99 0.57 4.83
CA THR A 61 -17.67 -0.67 5.21
C THR A 61 -17.78 -1.64 4.05
N VAL A 62 -18.22 -1.16 2.87
CA VAL A 62 -18.33 -1.99 1.66
C VAL A 62 -16.96 -2.49 1.23
N PHE A 63 -15.94 -1.60 1.22
CA PHE A 63 -14.58 -1.96 0.85
C PHE A 63 -14.01 -3.03 1.79
N ASP A 64 -14.10 -2.80 3.09
CA ASP A 64 -13.56 -3.73 4.08
C ASP A 64 -14.23 -5.11 3.99
N GLU A 65 -15.57 -5.17 3.87
CA GLU A 65 -16.25 -6.45 3.75
C GLU A 65 -15.98 -7.14 2.40
N ALA A 66 -15.92 -6.39 1.30
CA ALA A 66 -15.53 -6.96 0.01
C ALA A 66 -14.09 -7.48 0.00
N TYR A 67 -13.22 -6.86 0.78
CA TYR A 67 -11.83 -7.27 0.90
C TYR A 67 -11.65 -8.44 1.87
N PHE A 68 -12.08 -8.28 3.12
CA PHE A 68 -11.88 -9.28 4.17
C PHE A 68 -12.84 -10.47 4.09
N GLY A 69 -14.05 -10.25 3.61
CA GLY A 69 -15.16 -11.20 3.63
C GLY A 69 -15.97 -11.16 4.91
N SER A 70 -17.28 -11.46 4.79
CA SER A 70 -18.23 -11.39 5.90
C SER A 70 -17.89 -12.35 7.05
N ASP A 71 -17.28 -13.49 6.75
CA ASP A 71 -16.86 -14.47 7.76
C ASP A 71 -15.68 -13.98 8.62
N THR A 72 -14.85 -13.07 8.07
CA THR A 72 -13.59 -12.64 8.67
C THR A 72 -13.70 -11.26 9.30
N ILE A 73 -14.61 -10.42 8.82
CA ILE A 73 -14.67 -8.99 9.16
C ILE A 73 -14.82 -8.77 10.68
N ASN A 74 -15.54 -9.62 11.39
CA ASN A 74 -15.70 -9.50 12.83
C ASN A 74 -14.37 -9.65 13.59
N GLN A 75 -13.48 -10.54 13.11
CA GLN A 75 -12.16 -10.72 13.71
C GLN A 75 -11.27 -9.49 13.50
N VAL A 76 -11.42 -8.80 12.35
CA VAL A 76 -10.58 -7.67 11.96
C VAL A 76 -11.11 -6.35 12.52
N ARG A 77 -12.44 -6.17 12.56
CA ARG A 77 -13.08 -4.90 12.93
C ARG A 77 -13.85 -4.93 14.25
N GLY A 78 -13.96 -6.09 14.90
CA GLY A 78 -14.64 -6.25 16.18
C GLY A 78 -16.16 -6.10 16.12
N ARG A 79 -16.74 -6.08 14.93
CA ARG A 79 -18.20 -6.03 14.73
C ARG A 79 -18.60 -6.81 13.47
N GLY A 80 -19.81 -7.33 13.49
CA GLY A 80 -20.32 -8.26 12.48
C GLY A 80 -20.56 -7.60 11.12
N PRO A 81 -20.76 -8.43 10.09
CA PRO A 81 -20.95 -7.96 8.73
C PRO A 81 -22.28 -7.23 8.56
N PHE A 82 -22.30 -6.27 7.64
CA PHE A 82 -23.50 -5.56 7.15
C PHE A 82 -23.96 -6.08 5.79
N PHE A 83 -23.06 -6.77 5.07
CA PHE A 83 -23.28 -7.32 3.74
C PHE A 83 -22.94 -8.82 3.76
N ASN A 84 -22.98 -9.45 2.59
CA ASN A 84 -22.60 -10.84 2.41
C ASN A 84 -21.59 -10.94 1.27
N PHE A 85 -20.32 -10.68 1.58
CA PHE A 85 -19.22 -10.78 0.65
C PHE A 85 -18.33 -11.99 0.95
N GLU A 86 -17.86 -12.63 -0.08
CA GLU A 86 -16.96 -13.78 0.03
C GLU A 86 -15.54 -13.40 0.50
N GLY A 87 -15.12 -12.17 0.21
CA GLY A 87 -13.81 -11.63 0.55
C GLY A 87 -12.72 -11.96 -0.47
N ASN A 88 -12.05 -10.90 -0.95
CA ASN A 88 -10.95 -11.04 -1.92
C ASN A 88 -9.65 -11.51 -1.27
N LEU A 89 -9.42 -11.20 0.00
CA LEU A 89 -8.20 -11.54 0.74
C LEU A 89 -7.87 -13.04 0.71
N LYS A 90 -8.87 -13.91 0.65
CA LYS A 90 -8.66 -15.37 0.60
C LYS A 90 -7.97 -15.85 -0.69
N HIS A 91 -8.03 -15.04 -1.75
CA HIS A 91 -7.38 -15.32 -3.04
C HIS A 91 -5.99 -14.70 -3.15
N GLU A 92 -5.61 -13.84 -2.21
CA GLU A 92 -4.29 -13.25 -2.21
C GLU A 92 -3.20 -14.29 -1.94
N LYS A 93 -2.11 -14.14 -2.68
CA LYS A 93 -0.89 -14.93 -2.51
C LYS A 93 0.31 -14.00 -2.48
N PRO A 94 1.37 -14.34 -1.74
CA PRO A 94 2.60 -13.57 -1.80
C PRO A 94 3.20 -13.66 -3.21
N ILE A 95 3.68 -12.53 -3.72
CA ILE A 95 4.41 -12.47 -5.00
C ILE A 95 5.83 -12.98 -4.80
N VAL A 96 6.43 -12.68 -3.65
CA VAL A 96 7.76 -13.16 -3.29
C VAL A 96 7.72 -14.67 -3.05
N VAL A 97 8.65 -15.39 -3.66
CA VAL A 97 8.79 -16.84 -3.44
C VAL A 97 9.77 -17.13 -2.32
N ARG A 98 9.67 -18.32 -1.73
CA ARG A 98 10.53 -18.79 -0.63
C ARG A 98 12.01 -18.71 -0.99
N GLU A 99 12.37 -19.18 -2.18
CA GLU A 99 13.74 -19.24 -2.66
C GLU A 99 14.41 -17.86 -2.68
N THR A 100 13.67 -16.83 -3.06
CA THR A 100 14.13 -15.43 -3.00
C THR A 100 14.49 -15.04 -1.57
N LEU A 101 13.59 -15.29 -0.61
CA LEU A 101 13.81 -14.95 0.79
C LEU A 101 14.95 -15.75 1.43
N GLU A 102 15.12 -17.01 1.04
CA GLU A 102 16.23 -17.87 1.47
C GLU A 102 17.59 -17.30 1.02
N VAL A 103 17.69 -16.89 -0.24
CA VAL A 103 18.91 -16.27 -0.76
C VAL A 103 19.21 -14.95 -0.03
N LEU A 104 18.22 -14.06 0.14
CA LEU A 104 18.41 -12.80 0.85
C LEU A 104 18.86 -13.03 2.31
N LYS A 105 18.28 -14.02 2.98
CA LYS A 105 18.68 -14.42 4.34
C LYS A 105 20.10 -14.99 4.37
N ALA A 106 20.48 -15.83 3.39
CA ALA A 106 21.83 -16.38 3.28
C ALA A 106 22.89 -15.30 3.01
N LEU A 107 22.50 -14.16 2.39
CA LEU A 107 23.35 -12.99 2.24
C LEU A 107 23.52 -12.18 3.54
N GLY A 108 22.87 -12.59 4.63
CA GLY A 108 22.92 -11.92 5.93
C GLY A 108 22.03 -10.66 6.00
N LEU A 109 21.09 -10.48 5.08
CA LEU A 109 20.23 -9.31 5.04
C LEU A 109 19.10 -9.41 6.07
N GLY A 110 18.96 -8.39 6.91
CA GLY A 110 17.78 -8.17 7.73
C GLY A 110 16.62 -7.67 6.87
N MET A 111 15.43 -8.25 7.05
CA MET A 111 14.24 -7.89 6.27
C MET A 111 13.15 -7.32 7.17
N GLY A 112 12.61 -6.17 6.79
CA GLY A 112 11.48 -5.49 7.43
C GLY A 112 10.43 -5.08 6.41
N MET A 113 9.39 -4.42 6.85
CA MET A 113 8.31 -3.90 6.00
C MET A 113 7.90 -2.49 6.41
N SER A 114 7.58 -1.67 5.41
CA SER A 114 6.89 -0.39 5.56
C SER A 114 5.70 -0.40 4.61
N THR A 115 4.50 -0.60 5.15
CA THR A 115 3.31 -0.86 4.32
C THR A 115 2.07 -0.14 4.84
N GLY A 116 1.22 0.32 3.91
CA GLY A 116 -0.11 0.83 4.22
C GLY A 116 -1.09 -0.23 4.72
N ARG A 117 -0.78 -1.52 4.52
CA ARG A 117 -1.63 -2.63 4.98
C ARG A 117 -1.59 -2.78 6.51
N GLY A 118 -2.58 -3.50 7.05
CA GLY A 118 -2.57 -3.94 8.44
C GLY A 118 -1.74 -5.22 8.64
N SER A 119 -1.37 -5.48 9.88
CA SER A 119 -0.57 -6.66 10.24
C SER A 119 -1.34 -7.97 10.03
N TRP A 120 -2.62 -7.98 10.37
CA TRP A 120 -3.44 -9.19 10.32
C TRP A 120 -3.51 -9.79 8.91
N GLU A 121 -3.89 -8.99 7.91
CA GLU A 121 -3.97 -9.44 6.52
C GLU A 121 -2.59 -9.75 5.93
N THR A 122 -1.57 -8.97 6.29
CA THR A 122 -0.22 -9.18 5.80
C THR A 122 0.34 -10.51 6.27
N TRP A 123 0.22 -10.83 7.57
CA TRP A 123 0.71 -12.10 8.09
C TRP A 123 -0.09 -13.29 7.56
N ARG A 124 -1.39 -13.13 7.34
CA ARG A 124 -2.23 -14.14 6.72
C ARG A 124 -1.79 -14.44 5.28
N THR A 125 -1.55 -13.41 4.49
CA THR A 125 -1.10 -13.57 3.09
C THR A 125 0.29 -14.19 3.01
N LEU A 126 1.24 -13.75 3.85
CA LEU A 126 2.60 -14.28 3.87
C LEU A 126 2.68 -15.70 4.45
N ALA A 127 1.76 -16.05 5.35
CA ALA A 127 1.74 -17.35 6.01
C ALA A 127 3.13 -17.75 6.57
N GLU A 128 3.66 -18.89 6.14
CA GLU A 128 4.98 -19.39 6.56
C GLU A 128 6.15 -18.51 6.15
N LEU A 129 6.00 -17.70 5.07
CA LEU A 129 7.04 -16.76 4.64
C LEU A 129 7.23 -15.61 5.65
N SER A 130 6.30 -15.39 6.55
CA SER A 130 6.41 -14.36 7.60
C SER A 130 7.63 -14.55 8.50
N GLY A 131 8.15 -15.77 8.64
CA GLY A 131 9.34 -16.10 9.45
C GLY A 131 10.67 -15.55 8.91
N TYR A 132 10.68 -15.01 7.69
CA TYR A 132 11.86 -14.36 7.13
C TYR A 132 12.01 -12.90 7.56
N PHE A 133 10.95 -12.28 8.09
CA PHE A 133 10.92 -10.85 8.43
C PHE A 133 11.14 -10.63 9.93
N ASN A 134 11.93 -9.61 10.25
CA ASN A 134 12.04 -9.10 11.62
C ASN A 134 10.74 -8.39 11.98
N ARG A 135 9.98 -8.93 12.92
CA ARG A 135 8.66 -8.43 13.28
C ARG A 135 8.69 -7.02 13.84
N ASP A 136 9.75 -6.65 14.58
CA ASP A 136 9.89 -5.32 15.16
C ASP A 136 10.19 -4.25 14.09
N ALA A 137 10.71 -4.67 12.93
CA ALA A 137 10.98 -3.84 11.76
C ALA A 137 9.84 -3.86 10.73
N CYS A 138 8.69 -4.44 11.05
CA CYS A 138 7.51 -4.44 10.21
C CYS A 138 6.51 -3.38 10.69
N ILE A 139 6.41 -2.29 9.95
CA ILE A 139 5.56 -1.14 10.28
C ILE A 139 4.29 -1.18 9.44
N PHE A 140 3.16 -1.35 10.10
CA PHE A 140 1.82 -1.47 9.52
C PHE A 140 1.04 -0.18 9.76
N ILE A 141 0.97 0.67 8.75
CA ILE A 141 0.39 2.02 8.88
C ILE A 141 -1.10 1.94 9.23
N SER A 142 -1.86 1.02 8.61
CA SER A 142 -3.28 0.85 8.93
C SER A 142 -3.53 0.53 10.40
N ASP A 143 -2.69 -0.28 11.05
CA ASP A 143 -2.85 -0.60 12.47
C ASP A 143 -2.61 0.61 13.36
N ILE A 144 -1.69 1.49 12.96
CA ILE A 144 -1.38 2.73 13.68
C ILE A 144 -2.52 3.72 13.53
N VAL A 145 -2.96 3.98 12.29
CA VAL A 145 -4.05 4.91 12.00
C VAL A 145 -5.37 4.45 12.61
N ASN A 146 -5.65 3.15 12.65
CA ASN A 146 -6.85 2.62 13.29
C ASN A 146 -6.85 2.82 14.81
N ARG A 147 -5.68 2.80 15.46
CA ARG A 147 -5.54 3.06 16.90
C ARG A 147 -5.52 4.56 17.20
N GLU A 148 -4.84 5.32 16.37
CA GLU A 148 -4.60 6.75 16.56
C GLU A 148 -4.86 7.51 15.25
N PRO A 149 -6.15 7.77 14.89
CA PRO A 149 -6.51 8.40 13.62
C PRO A 149 -5.88 9.80 13.41
N GLY A 150 -5.56 10.50 14.51
CA GLY A 150 -4.89 11.80 14.46
C GLY A 150 -3.48 11.78 13.86
N LEU A 151 -2.82 10.63 13.86
CA LEU A 151 -1.49 10.47 13.28
C LEU A 151 -1.49 10.24 11.76
N LYS A 152 -2.65 10.12 11.15
CA LYS A 152 -2.79 9.73 9.74
C LYS A 152 -1.86 10.52 8.82
N GLN A 153 -1.89 11.85 8.87
CA GLN A 153 -1.08 12.70 7.99
C GLN A 153 0.42 12.57 8.22
N ASP A 154 0.84 12.21 9.43
CA ASP A 154 2.24 12.10 9.80
C ASP A 154 2.85 10.77 9.39
N VAL A 155 2.04 9.69 9.34
CA VAL A 155 2.53 8.32 9.14
C VAL A 155 2.21 7.73 7.78
N GLU A 156 1.11 8.16 7.13
CA GLU A 156 0.75 7.65 5.80
C GLU A 156 1.77 8.06 4.74
N LYS A 157 1.95 7.18 3.75
CA LYS A 157 2.75 7.50 2.56
C LYS A 157 2.18 8.77 1.88
N PRO A 158 3.02 9.63 1.36
CA PRO A 158 4.46 9.51 1.18
C PRO A 158 5.31 10.08 2.35
N SER A 159 4.81 10.04 3.60
CA SER A 159 5.64 10.34 4.78
C SER A 159 6.78 9.33 4.90
N PRO A 160 8.04 9.75 5.13
CA PRO A 160 9.16 8.85 5.29
C PRO A 160 9.18 8.15 6.66
N TRP A 161 8.24 8.45 7.53
CA TRP A 161 8.24 8.02 8.93
C TRP A 161 8.32 6.49 9.08
N SER A 162 7.42 5.76 8.42
CA SER A 162 7.35 4.30 8.55
C SER A 162 8.57 3.58 7.97
N LEU A 163 9.13 4.09 6.86
CA LEU A 163 10.34 3.56 6.26
C LEU A 163 11.55 3.76 7.18
N ARG A 164 11.71 4.97 7.72
CA ARG A 164 12.79 5.29 8.66
C ARG A 164 12.70 4.45 9.94
N LEU A 165 11.50 4.33 10.51
CA LEU A 165 11.29 3.51 11.68
C LEU A 165 11.62 2.02 11.43
N ALA A 166 11.23 1.47 10.29
CA ALA A 166 11.58 0.10 9.91
C ALA A 166 13.10 -0.07 9.77
N ALA A 167 13.78 0.89 9.13
CA ALA A 167 15.24 0.90 8.99
C ALA A 167 15.94 0.97 10.35
N ASP A 168 15.52 1.85 11.24
CA ASP A 168 16.07 1.99 12.59
C ASP A 168 15.94 0.68 13.40
N LYS A 169 14.81 -0.01 13.28
CA LYS A 169 14.57 -1.32 13.92
C LYS A 169 15.44 -2.44 13.38
N LEU A 170 15.85 -2.38 12.12
CA LEU A 170 16.81 -3.31 11.55
C LEU A 170 18.24 -3.04 12.02
N SER A 171 18.53 -1.83 12.52
CA SER A 171 19.86 -1.38 12.98
C SER A 171 21.00 -1.70 11.99
N PRO A 172 20.91 -1.27 10.72
CA PRO A 172 21.82 -1.68 9.67
C PRO A 172 23.22 -1.07 9.87
N VAL A 173 24.25 -1.88 9.65
CA VAL A 173 25.66 -1.42 9.63
C VAL A 173 26.05 -0.80 8.28
N GLY A 174 25.26 -1.05 7.22
CA GLY A 174 25.54 -0.61 5.84
C GLY A 174 24.33 0.08 5.22
N ASN A 175 24.20 -0.06 3.91
CA ASN A 175 23.10 0.50 3.17
C ASN A 175 21.76 -0.14 3.55
N VAL A 176 20.70 0.67 3.45
CA VAL A 176 19.30 0.24 3.55
C VAL A 176 18.71 0.25 2.14
N VAL A 177 18.20 -0.88 1.70
CA VAL A 177 17.52 -0.99 0.41
C VAL A 177 16.02 -0.99 0.64
N TYR A 178 15.32 0.03 0.14
CA TYR A 178 13.86 0.04 0.08
C TYR A 178 13.40 -0.49 -1.26
N VAL A 179 12.48 -1.44 -1.23
CA VAL A 179 11.88 -2.05 -2.42
C VAL A 179 10.43 -1.60 -2.51
N GLY A 180 10.09 -0.86 -3.54
CA GLY A 180 8.75 -0.28 -3.73
C GLY A 180 8.25 -0.42 -5.16
N ASN A 181 6.93 -0.30 -5.36
CA ASN A 181 6.30 -0.52 -6.66
C ASN A 181 5.43 0.65 -7.14
N SER A 182 5.46 1.78 -6.46
CA SER A 182 4.64 2.93 -6.79
C SER A 182 5.43 4.24 -6.78
N ALA A 183 4.88 5.26 -7.45
CA ALA A 183 5.41 6.62 -7.37
C ALA A 183 5.37 7.16 -5.93
N GLU A 184 4.39 6.73 -5.14
CA GLU A 184 4.28 7.10 -3.71
C GLU A 184 5.44 6.50 -2.89
N ASP A 185 5.82 5.24 -3.15
CA ASP A 185 6.99 4.60 -2.56
C ASP A 185 8.28 5.35 -2.91
N PHE A 186 8.41 5.75 -4.17
CA PHE A 186 9.55 6.54 -4.62
C PHE A 186 9.64 7.89 -3.89
N VAL A 187 8.54 8.61 -3.75
CA VAL A 187 8.52 9.90 -3.03
C VAL A 187 8.85 9.70 -1.55
N MET A 188 8.31 8.66 -0.92
CA MET A 188 8.60 8.29 0.47
C MET A 188 10.09 8.01 0.67
N TRP A 189 10.68 7.18 -0.21
CA TRP A 189 12.11 6.88 -0.18
C TRP A 189 12.97 8.15 -0.38
N ARG A 190 12.66 8.97 -1.39
CA ARG A 190 13.42 10.20 -1.66
C ARG A 190 13.49 11.11 -0.44
N ARG A 191 12.36 11.30 0.26
CA ARG A 191 12.29 12.05 1.51
C ARG A 191 13.09 11.39 2.65
N ALA A 192 13.08 10.06 2.72
CA ALA A 192 13.86 9.34 3.72
C ALA A 192 15.37 9.46 3.44
N ARG A 193 15.80 9.41 2.17
CA ARG A 193 17.19 9.54 1.72
C ARG A 193 17.79 10.93 2.02
N GLU A 194 16.98 11.99 2.03
CA GLU A 194 17.42 13.32 2.45
C GLU A 194 17.99 13.32 3.87
N ALA A 195 17.44 12.50 4.76
CA ALA A 195 17.89 12.36 6.14
C ALA A 195 18.93 11.25 6.34
N ASP A 196 18.91 10.21 5.50
CA ASP A 196 19.86 9.09 5.53
C ASP A 196 20.32 8.71 4.12
N PRO A 197 21.48 9.22 3.65
CA PRO A 197 22.00 8.96 2.31
C PRO A 197 22.32 7.48 2.01
N ARG A 198 22.35 6.61 3.04
CA ARG A 198 22.55 5.17 2.87
C ARG A 198 21.34 4.46 2.28
N MET A 199 20.19 5.14 2.20
CA MET A 199 18.96 4.57 1.65
C MET A 199 19.02 4.50 0.14
N LEU A 200 18.95 3.28 -0.38
CA LEU A 200 18.86 2.94 -1.80
C LEU A 200 17.42 2.51 -2.15
N PHE A 201 17.04 2.65 -3.42
CA PHE A 201 15.72 2.28 -3.90
C PHE A 201 15.76 1.31 -5.07
N ILE A 202 15.03 0.22 -4.93
CA ILE A 202 14.76 -0.70 -6.04
C ILE A 202 13.28 -0.62 -6.42
N GLY A 203 13.01 -0.13 -7.64
CA GLY A 203 11.67 -0.05 -8.19
C GLY A 203 11.19 -1.38 -8.75
N ILE A 204 10.00 -1.83 -8.36
CA ILE A 204 9.33 -3.00 -8.96
C ILE A 204 8.27 -2.51 -9.92
N TYR A 205 8.49 -2.70 -11.23
CA TYR A 205 7.57 -2.18 -12.24
C TYR A 205 6.53 -3.20 -12.74
N GLY A 206 6.62 -4.48 -12.35
CA GLY A 206 5.67 -5.52 -12.79
C GLY A 206 5.67 -5.69 -14.29
N HIS A 207 4.52 -5.39 -14.92
CA HIS A 207 4.30 -5.40 -16.37
C HIS A 207 4.07 -3.99 -16.92
N SER A 208 4.25 -2.93 -16.13
CA SER A 208 4.03 -1.55 -16.55
C SER A 208 5.31 -0.95 -17.13
N GLU A 209 5.33 -0.72 -18.45
CA GLU A 209 6.42 0.00 -19.10
C GLU A 209 6.51 1.45 -18.58
N GLU A 210 5.37 2.11 -18.35
CA GLU A 210 5.32 3.46 -17.79
C GLU A 210 6.00 3.56 -16.41
N MET A 211 5.82 2.53 -15.55
CA MET A 211 6.49 2.50 -14.25
C MET A 211 7.98 2.19 -14.39
N ALA A 212 8.37 1.37 -15.36
CA ALA A 212 9.78 1.13 -15.64
C ALA A 212 10.47 2.42 -16.08
N ASP A 213 9.88 3.14 -17.05
CA ASP A 213 10.37 4.42 -17.53
C ASP A 213 10.41 5.46 -16.40
N PHE A 214 9.34 5.55 -15.60
CA PHE A 214 9.31 6.44 -14.44
C PHE A 214 10.49 6.20 -13.49
N PHE A 215 10.79 4.95 -13.14
CA PHE A 215 11.89 4.63 -12.24
C PHE A 215 13.26 4.94 -12.88
N ILE A 216 13.44 4.63 -14.16
CA ILE A 216 14.69 4.89 -14.90
C ILE A 216 14.94 6.40 -15.01
N GLU A 217 13.94 7.17 -15.44
CA GLU A 217 14.05 8.63 -15.61
C GLU A 217 14.30 9.37 -14.29
N ASN A 218 13.79 8.83 -13.17
CA ASN A 218 14.01 9.41 -11.85
C ASN A 218 15.27 8.90 -11.13
N GLY A 219 16.10 8.09 -11.81
CA GLY A 219 17.44 7.73 -11.34
C GLY A 219 17.42 6.87 -10.07
N VAL A 220 16.53 5.88 -9.99
CA VAL A 220 16.55 4.89 -8.91
C VAL A 220 17.79 4.01 -9.01
N ASP A 221 18.21 3.39 -7.91
CA ASP A 221 19.42 2.57 -7.87
C ASP A 221 19.29 1.28 -8.70
N ALA A 222 18.07 0.72 -8.81
CA ALA A 222 17.73 -0.34 -9.76
C ALA A 222 16.21 -0.37 -10.05
N ALA A 223 15.82 -0.86 -11.24
CA ALA A 223 14.43 -1.16 -11.58
C ALA A 223 14.33 -2.60 -12.12
N ILE A 224 13.44 -3.39 -11.54
CA ILE A 224 13.26 -4.82 -11.88
C ILE A 224 11.78 -5.18 -12.01
N PRO A 225 11.43 -6.16 -12.84
CA PRO A 225 10.02 -6.51 -13.06
C PRO A 225 9.37 -7.20 -11.86
N THR A 226 10.14 -7.89 -11.02
CA THR A 226 9.59 -8.63 -9.88
C THR A 226 10.57 -8.68 -8.73
N VAL A 227 10.05 -8.68 -7.50
CA VAL A 227 10.83 -8.84 -6.26
C VAL A 227 11.71 -10.10 -6.28
N ASN A 228 11.35 -11.11 -7.06
CA ASN A 228 12.10 -12.36 -7.17
C ASN A 228 13.42 -12.23 -7.96
N GLN A 229 13.69 -11.06 -8.55
CA GLN A 229 14.99 -10.76 -9.16
C GLN A 229 15.98 -10.08 -8.20
N LEU A 230 15.58 -9.74 -6.97
CA LEU A 230 16.48 -9.16 -5.97
C LEU A 230 17.80 -9.92 -5.79
N PRO A 231 17.85 -11.28 -5.74
CA PRO A 231 19.11 -12.01 -5.64
C PRO A 231 20.10 -11.61 -6.72
N LYS A 232 19.66 -11.46 -7.97
CA LYS A 232 20.53 -11.08 -9.10
C LYS A 232 21.09 -9.66 -8.94
N VAL A 233 20.28 -8.72 -8.43
CA VAL A 233 20.76 -7.35 -8.17
C VAL A 233 21.87 -7.36 -7.13
N PHE A 234 21.70 -8.10 -6.04
CA PHE A 234 22.72 -8.18 -4.99
C PHE A 234 23.99 -8.94 -5.43
N GLU A 235 23.90 -9.88 -6.36
CA GLU A 235 25.07 -10.54 -6.96
C GLU A 235 25.90 -9.56 -7.79
N LEU A 236 25.26 -8.71 -8.60
CA LEU A 236 25.93 -7.70 -9.43
C LEU A 236 26.66 -6.63 -8.61
N VAL A 237 26.17 -6.31 -7.41
CA VAL A 237 26.80 -5.31 -6.52
C VAL A 237 28.04 -5.90 -5.80
N LYS A 238 28.17 -7.22 -5.72
CA LYS A 238 29.32 -7.91 -5.09
C LYS A 238 30.49 -8.15 -6.04
N ALA A 239 30.25 -8.06 -7.35
CA ALA A 239 31.28 -8.25 -8.39
C ALA A 239 31.99 -6.94 -8.70
#